data_ce12807a14fbbaacd0d54e0923383324
#
_entry.id   ce12807a14fbbaacd0d54e0923383324
#
_cell.length_a   1.000
_cell.length_b   1.000
_cell.length_c   1.000
_cell.angle_alpha   90.00
_cell.angle_beta   90.00
_cell.angle_gamma   90.00
#
_symmetry.space_group_name_H-M   'P 1'
#
loop_
_entity.id
_entity.type
_entity.pdbx_description
1 polymer ?
#
loop_
_entity_poly.entity_id
_entity_poly.type
_entity_poly.pdbx_seq_one_letter_code
_entity_poly.pdbx_strand_id
1 'polypeptide(L)'
;MTVDEGTSNAVAFTIEGGGATFQLGPEVVSNQQARIGIKSLSTGSLGGASGRLYELKAGGDKSLRNNSTEAAKVVDETITKVAELRGRLGAFQKTTLDTNIASLSDLQSNLTDAESSIRDADFAAESANLTRAQVLVSSGTQVLSIANQNPQNVLSLLR
;
A
#
# COMPACT_ATOMS: atom_id res chain seq x y z
N MET A 1 13.62 -41.26 -32.67
CA MET A 1 13.97 -40.10 -31.86
C MET A 1 13.83 -40.51 -30.39
N THR A 2 14.90 -40.93 -29.78
CA THR A 2 14.95 -41.42 -28.40
C THR A 2 15.14 -40.20 -27.50
N VAL A 3 14.16 -39.92 -26.70
CA VAL A 3 14.27 -38.91 -25.65
C VAL A 3 15.02 -39.56 -24.48
N ASP A 4 16.17 -39.03 -24.14
CA ASP A 4 16.99 -39.46 -23.04
C ASP A 4 16.36 -39.00 -21.72
N GLU A 5 15.81 -39.91 -20.92
CA GLU A 5 15.11 -39.64 -19.66
C GLU A 5 16.06 -39.33 -18.47
N GLY A 6 17.34 -39.06 -18.75
CA GLY A 6 18.38 -38.96 -17.71
C GLY A 6 18.80 -37.56 -17.27
N THR A 7 18.35 -36.50 -17.90
CA THR A 7 18.76 -35.13 -17.53
C THR A 7 17.55 -34.30 -17.13
N SER A 8 17.37 -34.13 -15.82
CA SER A 8 16.52 -33.07 -15.27
C SER A 8 17.19 -31.71 -15.55
N ASN A 9 17.20 -31.30 -16.80
CA ASN A 9 17.49 -29.94 -17.18
C ASN A 9 16.27 -29.11 -16.79
N ALA A 10 16.25 -28.65 -15.56
CA ALA A 10 15.41 -27.53 -15.18
C ALA A 10 15.91 -26.31 -16.00
N VAL A 11 15.37 -26.12 -17.20
CA VAL A 11 15.58 -24.90 -17.96
C VAL A 11 14.87 -23.78 -17.22
N ALA A 12 15.56 -23.16 -16.29
CA ALA A 12 15.10 -21.93 -15.68
C ALA A 12 15.28 -20.81 -16.73
N PHE A 13 14.20 -20.48 -17.43
CA PHE A 13 14.19 -19.27 -18.21
C PHE A 13 13.50 -18.17 -17.41
N THR A 14 14.23 -17.10 -17.20
CA THR A 14 13.66 -15.89 -16.62
C THR A 14 13.01 -15.12 -17.77
N ILE A 15 11.70 -14.94 -17.72
CA ILE A 15 11.02 -14.03 -18.64
C ILE A 15 11.30 -12.61 -18.14
N GLU A 16 12.41 -12.04 -18.55
CA GLU A 16 12.68 -10.62 -18.38
C GLU A 16 11.87 -9.86 -19.43
N GLY A 17 10.75 -9.37 -19.07
CA GLY A 17 9.94 -8.69 -20.04
C GLY A 17 8.71 -8.02 -19.49
N GLY A 18 8.82 -6.72 -19.33
CA GLY A 18 7.71 -5.83 -19.51
C GLY A 18 6.56 -5.99 -18.52
N GLY A 19 6.85 -6.01 -17.25
CA GLY A 19 5.82 -5.91 -16.21
C GLY A 19 6.22 -4.95 -15.10
N ALA A 20 5.24 -4.43 -14.40
CA ALA A 20 5.44 -3.72 -13.15
C ALA A 20 4.83 -4.52 -12.00
N THR A 21 5.54 -4.60 -10.89
CA THR A 21 5.06 -5.20 -9.64
C THR A 21 4.82 -4.07 -8.66
N PHE A 22 3.62 -4.02 -8.10
CA PHE A 22 3.22 -3.03 -7.12
C PHE A 22 3.04 -3.72 -5.77
N GLN A 23 3.66 -3.19 -4.73
CA GLN A 23 3.47 -3.65 -3.38
C GLN A 23 2.18 -3.04 -2.82
N LEU A 24 1.24 -3.88 -2.39
CA LEU A 24 -0.08 -3.47 -1.90
C LEU A 24 -0.23 -3.58 -0.37
N GLY A 25 0.68 -4.27 0.29
CA GLY A 25 0.64 -4.51 1.72
C GLY A 25 2.01 -4.44 2.37
N PRO A 26 2.10 -4.55 3.71
CA PRO A 26 3.33 -4.36 4.47
C PRO A 26 4.37 -5.48 4.26
N GLU A 27 3.94 -6.67 3.86
CA GLU A 27 4.82 -7.83 3.69
C GLU A 27 5.12 -8.10 2.21
N VAL A 28 6.37 -8.46 1.91
CA VAL A 28 6.81 -8.80 0.55
C VAL A 28 6.45 -10.25 0.24
N VAL A 29 5.15 -10.52 0.13
CA VAL A 29 4.60 -11.83 -0.24
C VAL A 29 3.74 -11.69 -1.50
N SER A 30 3.59 -12.76 -2.26
CA SER A 30 2.94 -12.73 -3.58
C SER A 30 1.46 -12.33 -3.54
N ASN A 31 0.76 -12.59 -2.42
CA ASN A 31 -0.63 -12.18 -2.23
C ASN A 31 -0.80 -10.68 -1.89
N GLN A 32 0.28 -10.01 -1.49
CA GLN A 32 0.32 -8.56 -1.25
C GLN A 32 1.01 -7.80 -2.39
N GLN A 33 1.17 -8.44 -3.53
CA GLN A 33 1.74 -7.85 -4.73
C GLN A 33 0.76 -7.96 -5.90
N ALA A 34 0.54 -6.85 -6.58
CA ALA A 34 -0.16 -6.85 -7.85
C ALA A 34 0.84 -6.70 -8.99
N ARG A 35 0.67 -7.53 -10.01
CA ARG A 35 1.53 -7.52 -11.19
C ARG A 35 0.73 -7.20 -12.43
N ILE A 36 1.24 -6.32 -13.25
CA ILE A 36 0.67 -6.01 -14.54
C ILE A 36 1.72 -6.21 -15.63
N GLY A 37 1.38 -7.04 -16.63
CA GLY A 37 2.22 -7.23 -17.79
C GLY A 37 2.13 -6.01 -18.73
N ILE A 38 3.25 -5.38 -18.97
CA ILE A 38 3.36 -4.26 -19.92
C ILE A 38 4.15 -4.76 -21.13
N LYS A 39 3.50 -4.80 -22.29
CA LYS A 39 4.21 -5.12 -23.54
C LYS A 39 5.18 -3.99 -23.89
N SER A 40 6.32 -4.35 -24.45
CA SER A 40 7.30 -3.37 -24.92
C SER A 40 6.67 -2.40 -25.91
N LEU A 41 6.91 -1.11 -25.71
CA LEU A 41 6.51 -0.02 -26.61
C LEU A 41 7.62 0.39 -27.58
N SER A 42 8.57 -0.51 -27.84
CA SER A 42 9.61 -0.24 -28.84
C SER A 42 9.01 -0.20 -30.25
N THR A 43 9.62 0.53 -31.15
CA THR A 43 9.18 0.64 -32.55
C THR A 43 9.17 -0.70 -33.29
N GLY A 44 9.96 -1.67 -32.80
CA GLY A 44 9.97 -3.05 -33.31
C GLY A 44 8.82 -3.91 -32.79
N SER A 45 8.18 -3.56 -31.68
CA SER A 45 7.02 -4.28 -31.11
C SER A 45 5.69 -3.61 -31.42
N LEU A 46 5.71 -2.31 -31.71
CA LEU A 46 4.54 -1.54 -32.13
C LEU A 46 4.23 -1.79 -33.61
N GLY A 47 2.92 -1.87 -33.90
CA GLY A 47 2.39 -2.24 -35.22
C GLY A 47 1.59 -3.54 -35.14
N GLY A 48 1.12 -4.08 -36.22
CA GLY A 48 0.22 -5.24 -36.28
C GLY A 48 0.40 -6.08 -37.51
N ALA A 49 -0.71 -6.49 -38.09
CA ALA A 49 -0.73 -7.28 -39.31
C ALA A 49 -0.20 -6.49 -40.54
N SER A 50 -0.40 -5.19 -40.53
CA SER A 50 0.06 -4.31 -41.62
C SER A 50 1.54 -4.01 -41.56
N GLY A 51 2.26 -4.28 -40.46
CA GLY A 51 3.69 -4.10 -40.29
C GLY A 51 4.10 -3.49 -38.97
N ARG A 52 5.37 -3.16 -38.83
CA ARG A 52 5.96 -2.61 -37.62
C ARG A 52 6.28 -1.13 -37.80
N LEU A 53 6.21 -0.39 -36.69
CA LEU A 53 6.45 1.07 -36.69
C LEU A 53 7.87 1.42 -37.21
N TYR A 54 8.88 0.57 -36.96
CA TYR A 54 10.24 0.82 -37.45
C TYR A 54 10.37 0.76 -38.98
N GLU A 55 9.44 0.10 -39.69
CA GLU A 55 9.43 -0.05 -41.16
C GLU A 55 9.06 1.27 -41.87
N LEU A 56 8.50 2.23 -41.11
CA LEU A 56 8.12 3.56 -41.57
C LEU A 56 9.33 4.51 -41.74
N LYS A 57 10.51 4.11 -41.26
CA LYS A 57 11.73 4.92 -41.40
C LYS A 57 12.05 5.23 -42.85
N ALA A 58 12.79 6.30 -43.11
CA ALA A 58 13.27 6.64 -44.44
C ALA A 58 14.05 5.48 -45.05
N GLY A 59 13.67 5.04 -46.25
CA GLY A 59 14.24 3.88 -46.91
C GLY A 59 13.69 2.52 -46.49
N GLY A 60 12.72 2.48 -45.58
CA GLY A 60 11.99 1.26 -45.22
C GLY A 60 10.93 0.89 -46.26
N ASP A 61 10.54 -0.38 -46.29
CA ASP A 61 9.60 -0.92 -47.30
C ASP A 61 8.22 -0.25 -47.22
N LYS A 62 7.81 0.21 -46.03
CA LYS A 62 6.53 0.89 -45.75
C LYS A 62 6.70 2.37 -45.42
N SER A 63 7.76 2.98 -45.90
CA SER A 63 7.96 4.42 -45.72
C SER A 63 6.84 5.22 -46.38
N LEU A 64 6.48 6.37 -45.77
CA LEU A 64 5.45 7.27 -46.30
C LEU A 64 5.67 7.64 -47.80
N ARG A 65 6.92 7.63 -48.25
CA ARG A 65 7.27 7.95 -49.61
C ARG A 65 6.92 6.81 -50.57
N ASN A 66 7.03 5.56 -50.14
CA ASN A 66 6.80 4.38 -50.99
C ASN A 66 5.35 3.91 -50.95
N ASN A 67 4.74 3.90 -49.76
CA ASN A 67 3.36 3.42 -49.59
C ASN A 67 2.67 4.13 -48.40
N SER A 68 2.07 5.28 -48.70
CA SER A 68 1.40 6.10 -47.69
C SER A 68 0.15 5.41 -47.06
N THR A 69 -0.53 4.56 -47.85
CA THR A 69 -1.72 3.83 -47.37
C THR A 69 -1.36 2.76 -46.34
N GLU A 70 -0.32 1.98 -46.60
CA GLU A 70 0.17 0.98 -45.62
C GLU A 70 0.80 1.65 -44.41
N ALA A 71 1.53 2.74 -44.58
CA ALA A 71 2.06 3.53 -43.48
C ALA A 71 0.95 4.04 -42.56
N ALA A 72 -0.15 4.54 -43.11
CA ALA A 72 -1.30 4.99 -42.33
C ALA A 72 -1.90 3.82 -41.52
N LYS A 73 -2.07 2.63 -42.09
CA LYS A 73 -2.55 1.45 -41.37
C LYS A 73 -1.67 1.06 -40.18
N VAL A 74 -0.33 1.05 -40.37
CA VAL A 74 0.63 0.73 -39.31
C VAL A 74 0.54 1.74 -38.17
N VAL A 75 0.34 3.03 -38.46
CA VAL A 75 0.16 4.06 -37.45
C VAL A 75 -1.16 3.87 -36.70
N ASP A 76 -2.24 3.57 -37.41
CA ASP A 76 -3.57 3.35 -36.79
C ASP A 76 -3.57 2.12 -35.87
N GLU A 77 -2.97 1.00 -36.32
CA GLU A 77 -2.77 -0.18 -35.46
C GLU A 77 -1.89 0.12 -34.25
N THR A 78 -0.89 0.98 -34.38
CA THR A 78 -0.05 1.42 -33.27
C THR A 78 -0.82 2.24 -32.25
N ILE A 79 -1.62 3.20 -32.72
CA ILE A 79 -2.50 4.02 -31.87
C ILE A 79 -3.47 3.12 -31.11
N THR A 80 -4.09 2.16 -31.78
CA THR A 80 -5.02 1.20 -31.16
C THR A 80 -4.33 0.39 -30.07
N LYS A 81 -3.12 -0.13 -30.29
CA LYS A 81 -2.36 -0.87 -29.28
C LYS A 81 -1.98 -0.01 -28.07
N VAL A 82 -1.58 1.23 -28.31
CA VAL A 82 -1.28 2.16 -27.22
C VAL A 82 -2.54 2.53 -26.43
N ALA A 83 -3.66 2.75 -27.11
CA ALA A 83 -4.94 3.00 -26.45
C ALA A 83 -5.41 1.81 -25.61
N GLU A 84 -5.28 0.58 -26.13
CA GLU A 84 -5.57 -0.65 -25.37
C GLU A 84 -4.69 -0.76 -24.12
N LEU A 85 -3.39 -0.51 -24.25
CA LEU A 85 -2.49 -0.55 -23.11
C LEU A 85 -2.85 0.51 -22.05
N ARG A 86 -3.17 1.73 -22.48
CA ARG A 86 -3.63 2.78 -21.57
C ARG A 86 -4.93 2.40 -20.88
N GLY A 87 -5.87 1.78 -21.61
CA GLY A 87 -7.12 1.27 -21.03
C GLY A 87 -6.86 0.22 -19.96
N ARG A 88 -5.97 -0.74 -20.21
CA ARG A 88 -5.58 -1.78 -19.25
C ARG A 88 -4.91 -1.19 -18.01
N LEU A 89 -3.99 -0.24 -18.19
CA LEU A 89 -3.33 0.45 -17.08
C LEU A 89 -4.32 1.27 -16.26
N GLY A 90 -5.24 1.98 -16.90
CA GLY A 90 -6.29 2.75 -16.22
C GLY A 90 -7.26 1.84 -15.44
N ALA A 91 -7.65 0.71 -16.03
CA ALA A 91 -8.45 -0.28 -15.34
C ALA A 91 -7.72 -0.86 -14.12
N PHE A 92 -6.46 -1.21 -14.26
CA PHE A 92 -5.62 -1.70 -13.16
C PHE A 92 -5.49 -0.66 -12.03
N GLN A 93 -5.22 0.59 -12.39
CA GLN A 93 -5.20 1.68 -11.42
C GLN A 93 -6.51 1.76 -10.66
N LYS A 94 -7.63 1.84 -11.38
CA LYS A 94 -8.95 2.04 -10.78
C LYS A 94 -9.42 0.85 -9.93
N THR A 95 -9.24 -0.37 -10.42
CA THR A 95 -9.77 -1.57 -9.76
C THR A 95 -8.83 -2.16 -8.72
N THR A 96 -7.53 -1.97 -8.86
CA THR A 96 -6.55 -2.59 -7.95
C THR A 96 -5.93 -1.56 -7.01
N LEU A 97 -5.35 -0.50 -7.55
CA LEU A 97 -4.62 0.46 -6.72
C LEU A 97 -5.56 1.35 -5.92
N ASP A 98 -6.56 1.97 -6.55
CA ASP A 98 -7.49 2.86 -5.86
C ASP A 98 -8.31 2.10 -4.81
N THR A 99 -8.76 0.87 -5.12
CA THR A 99 -9.48 0.03 -4.15
C THR A 99 -8.60 -0.36 -2.96
N ASN A 100 -7.33 -0.67 -3.20
CA ASN A 100 -6.39 -0.99 -2.13
C ASN A 100 -6.10 0.23 -1.26
N ILE A 101 -5.93 1.42 -1.86
CA ILE A 101 -5.75 2.67 -1.11
C ILE A 101 -6.97 2.95 -0.22
N ALA A 102 -8.18 2.79 -0.75
CA ALA A 102 -9.39 2.97 0.04
C ALA A 102 -9.45 1.98 1.22
N SER A 103 -9.17 0.70 0.97
CA SER A 103 -9.15 -0.34 2.03
C SER A 103 -8.08 -0.07 3.10
N LEU A 104 -6.89 0.40 2.71
CA LEU A 104 -5.85 0.77 3.66
C LEU A 104 -6.22 2.02 4.48
N SER A 105 -6.93 2.98 3.87
CA SER A 105 -7.44 4.16 4.57
C SER A 105 -8.50 3.78 5.62
N ASP A 106 -9.41 2.87 5.27
CA ASP A 106 -10.41 2.35 6.21
C ASP A 106 -9.76 1.58 7.37
N LEU A 107 -8.74 0.76 7.05
CA LEU A 107 -7.97 0.06 8.06
C LEU A 107 -7.23 1.02 8.99
N GLN A 108 -6.63 2.08 8.46
CA GLN A 108 -5.97 3.12 9.24
C GLN A 108 -6.95 3.80 10.20
N SER A 109 -8.15 4.15 9.71
CA SER A 109 -9.21 4.74 10.56
C SER A 109 -9.60 3.81 11.70
N ASN A 110 -9.88 2.54 11.39
CA ASN A 110 -10.24 1.53 12.38
C ASN A 110 -9.13 1.31 13.44
N LEU A 111 -7.87 1.31 13.02
CA LEU A 111 -6.73 1.19 13.94
C LEU A 111 -6.58 2.42 14.83
N THR A 112 -6.80 3.62 14.29
CA THR A 112 -6.79 4.87 15.06
C THR A 112 -7.91 4.89 16.10
N ASP A 113 -9.11 4.45 15.72
CA ASP A 113 -10.25 4.37 16.64
C ASP A 113 -10.01 3.32 17.75
N ALA A 114 -9.41 2.18 17.40
CA ALA A 114 -9.02 1.16 18.35
C ALA A 114 -7.93 1.65 19.32
N GLU A 115 -6.92 2.35 18.83
CA GLU A 115 -5.88 2.98 19.66
C GLU A 115 -6.48 4.00 20.61
N SER A 116 -7.36 4.88 20.11
CA SER A 116 -8.06 5.87 20.92
C SER A 116 -8.88 5.21 22.03
N SER A 117 -9.62 4.15 21.69
CA SER A 117 -10.42 3.41 22.67
C SER A 117 -9.59 2.81 23.81
N ILE A 118 -8.40 2.28 23.50
CA ILE A 118 -7.48 1.73 24.51
C ILE A 118 -6.89 2.86 25.37
N ARG A 119 -6.43 3.93 24.75
CA ARG A 119 -5.80 5.06 25.45
C ARG A 119 -6.78 5.81 26.34
N ASP A 120 -8.01 6.03 25.88
CA ASP A 120 -9.06 6.69 26.65
C ASP A 120 -9.49 5.85 27.86
N ALA A 121 -9.57 4.52 27.72
CA ALA A 121 -9.85 3.62 28.82
C ALA A 121 -8.73 3.66 29.89
N ASP A 122 -7.46 3.62 29.48
CA ASP A 122 -6.32 3.70 30.38
C ASP A 122 -6.25 5.06 31.08
N PHE A 123 -6.53 6.15 30.37
CA PHE A 123 -6.56 7.49 30.95
C PHE A 123 -7.67 7.64 32.00
N ALA A 124 -8.83 7.06 31.76
CA ALA A 124 -9.93 7.08 32.75
C ALA A 124 -9.57 6.31 34.02
N ALA A 125 -8.95 5.14 33.89
CA ALA A 125 -8.47 4.35 35.00
C ALA A 125 -7.40 5.09 35.82
N GLU A 126 -6.45 5.73 35.15
CA GLU A 126 -5.37 6.49 35.77
C GLU A 126 -5.91 7.76 36.50
N SER A 127 -6.85 8.46 35.86
CA SER A 127 -7.53 9.62 36.48
C SER A 127 -8.29 9.24 37.72
N ALA A 128 -8.95 8.09 37.74
CA ALA A 128 -9.65 7.56 38.93
C ALA A 128 -8.67 7.22 40.06
N ASN A 129 -7.53 6.61 39.72
CA ASN A 129 -6.45 6.29 40.66
C ASN A 129 -5.82 7.56 41.24
N LEU A 130 -5.56 8.57 40.42
CA LEU A 130 -5.05 9.87 40.83
C LEU A 130 -6.01 10.55 41.82
N THR A 131 -7.30 10.59 41.51
CA THR A 131 -8.32 11.17 42.34
C THR A 131 -8.39 10.44 43.71
N ARG A 132 -8.34 9.11 43.71
CA ARG A 132 -8.29 8.29 44.93
C ARG A 132 -7.07 8.62 45.78
N ALA A 133 -5.89 8.72 45.14
CA ALA A 133 -4.66 9.08 45.85
C ALA A 133 -4.73 10.47 46.46
N GLN A 134 -5.29 11.45 45.77
CA GLN A 134 -5.48 12.81 46.27
C GLN A 134 -6.43 12.84 47.49
N VAL A 135 -7.54 12.09 47.43
CA VAL A 135 -8.49 11.97 48.57
C VAL A 135 -7.82 11.32 49.77
N LEU A 136 -7.02 10.26 49.56
CA LEU A 136 -6.29 9.61 50.64
C LEU A 136 -5.26 10.54 51.30
N VAL A 137 -4.52 11.31 50.52
CA VAL A 137 -3.56 12.30 51.03
C VAL A 137 -4.30 13.38 51.84
N SER A 138 -5.39 13.92 51.31
CA SER A 138 -6.19 14.93 52.00
C SER A 138 -6.78 14.39 53.33
N SER A 139 -7.34 13.19 53.28
CA SER A 139 -7.87 12.53 54.49
C SER A 139 -6.78 12.24 55.53
N GLY A 140 -5.62 11.76 55.08
CA GLY A 140 -4.47 11.49 55.93
C GLY A 140 -3.95 12.74 56.63
N THR A 141 -3.86 13.86 55.93
CA THR A 141 -3.45 15.14 56.53
C THR A 141 -4.48 15.65 57.57
N GLN A 142 -5.77 15.48 57.29
CA GLN A 142 -6.81 15.83 58.26
C GLN A 142 -6.77 14.97 59.51
N VAL A 143 -6.58 13.65 59.37
CA VAL A 143 -6.45 12.74 60.53
C VAL A 143 -5.20 13.09 61.35
N LEU A 144 -4.08 13.38 60.73
CA LEU A 144 -2.85 13.83 61.42
C LEU A 144 -3.07 15.16 62.13
N SER A 145 -3.81 16.09 61.56
CA SER A 145 -4.16 17.36 62.23
C SER A 145 -5.00 17.12 63.50
N ILE A 146 -6.00 16.26 63.42
CA ILE A 146 -6.83 15.87 64.58
C ILE A 146 -6.00 15.14 65.65
N ALA A 147 -5.13 14.20 65.22
CA ALA A 147 -4.26 13.47 66.13
C ALA A 147 -3.28 14.39 66.89
N ASN A 148 -2.81 15.45 66.25
CA ASN A 148 -1.93 16.45 66.89
C ASN A 148 -2.70 17.43 67.83
N GLN A 149 -3.98 17.62 67.59
CA GLN A 149 -4.82 18.46 68.48
C GLN A 149 -5.23 17.74 69.79
N ASN A 150 -5.41 16.42 69.76
CA ASN A 150 -5.81 15.65 70.94
C ASN A 150 -4.88 15.80 72.16
N PRO A 151 -3.54 15.71 72.02
CA PRO A 151 -2.62 15.95 73.16
C PRO A 151 -2.71 17.37 73.73
N GLN A 152 -2.97 18.37 72.88
CA GLN A 152 -3.11 19.76 73.30
C GLN A 152 -4.38 19.96 74.14
N ASN A 153 -5.48 19.30 73.80
CA ASN A 153 -6.73 19.31 74.52
C ASN A 153 -6.55 18.64 75.90
N VAL A 154 -5.80 17.53 75.95
CA VAL A 154 -5.48 16.88 77.25
C VAL A 154 -4.63 17.75 78.15
N LEU A 155 -3.63 18.44 77.55
CA LEU A 155 -2.78 19.36 78.30
C LEU A 155 -3.58 20.57 78.90
N SER A 156 -4.59 21.05 78.16
CA SER A 156 -5.45 22.15 78.62
C SER A 156 -6.38 21.76 79.73
N LEU A 157 -6.71 20.45 79.85
CA LEU A 157 -7.55 19.93 81.02
C LEU A 157 -6.73 19.65 82.27
N LEU A 158 -5.38 19.54 82.13
CA LEU A 158 -4.47 19.30 83.27
C LEU A 158 -3.89 20.58 83.86
N ARG A 159 -4.24 21.70 83.29
CA ARG A 159 -3.81 23.02 83.75
C ARG A 159 -4.97 23.77 84.46
#